data_f992bacee2b13583148c7fb8129a4ca1
#
_entry.id   f992bacee2b13583148c7fb8129a4ca1
#
_cell.length_a   1.000
_cell.length_b   1.000
_cell.length_c   1.000
_cell.angle_alpha   90.00
_cell.angle_beta   90.00
_cell.angle_gamma   90.00
#
_symmetry.space_group_name_H-M   'P 1'
#
loop_
_entity.id
_entity.type
_entity.pdbx_description
1 polymer ?
#
loop_
_entity_poly.entity_id
_entity_poly.type
_entity_poly.pdbx_seq_one_letter_code
_entity_poly.pdbx_strand_id
1 'polypeptide(L)'
;DVYKKKHVNKNCNVVVIGGGTAGLEAACTAAEVGCNTFLLEKSNELGGLASLISKIPAKNRLADFPHYLMHRAEQLDNLYIFKNTEGTPENIRKFHPNIIVSSTGSAPLLPPIAGLKDRIDNEKHNIYSILGMISHINDFPKDLEGKKVVVVGGGAVGLDVVEFFADRNADISIVEMMDQIGRDLDPVSKNDTKTMMKKHNVHQLTKTALLEVKDSSFLVRGDGEPYELPFEYGFVCLGMRAQGQLYQSLTEEFSSEDVEIMNIGDSQRARRIIDGTQEGRNILTILEQKGYL
;
A
#
# COMPACT_ATOMS: atom_id res chain seq x y z
N ASP A 1 5.22 7.10 -26.27
CA ASP A 1 6.15 7.99 -25.53
C ASP A 1 6.28 9.38 -26.17
N VAL A 2 5.13 10.01 -26.45
CA VAL A 2 5.10 11.35 -27.09
C VAL A 2 5.68 12.42 -26.18
N TYR A 3 5.50 12.30 -24.86
CA TYR A 3 6.01 13.27 -23.90
C TYR A 3 7.55 13.30 -23.78
N LYS A 4 8.24 12.19 -24.04
CA LYS A 4 9.71 12.15 -24.04
C LYS A 4 10.38 13.06 -25.05
N LYS A 5 9.62 13.61 -26.00
CA LYS A 5 10.10 14.60 -26.96
C LYS A 5 9.97 16.05 -26.47
N LYS A 6 9.27 16.26 -25.35
CA LYS A 6 9.13 17.56 -24.71
C LYS A 6 10.28 17.75 -23.72
N HIS A 7 10.80 18.94 -23.61
CA HIS A 7 11.79 19.32 -22.63
C HIS A 7 11.39 20.64 -21.98
N VAL A 8 11.68 20.76 -20.69
CA VAL A 8 11.47 22.03 -19.98
C VAL A 8 12.29 23.15 -20.61
N ASN A 9 11.68 24.31 -20.74
CA ASN A 9 12.25 25.51 -21.37
C ASN A 9 12.99 26.41 -20.38
N LYS A 10 12.91 26.12 -19.07
CA LYS A 10 13.59 26.81 -17.97
C LYS A 10 13.88 25.83 -16.84
N ASN A 11 14.78 26.19 -15.94
CA ASN A 11 15.11 25.35 -14.79
C ASN A 11 13.88 25.07 -13.94
N CYS A 12 13.67 23.79 -13.61
CA CYS A 12 12.58 23.31 -12.78
C CYS A 12 13.10 22.25 -11.82
N ASN A 13 12.91 22.48 -10.52
CA ASN A 13 13.22 21.54 -9.47
C ASN A 13 11.94 20.85 -8.98
N VAL A 14 11.91 19.54 -9.02
CA VAL A 14 10.80 18.71 -8.55
C VAL A 14 11.26 17.88 -7.37
N VAL A 15 10.57 18.00 -6.24
CA VAL A 15 10.82 17.15 -5.07
C VAL A 15 9.67 16.16 -4.91
N VAL A 16 9.99 14.86 -4.96
CA VAL A 16 9.03 13.76 -4.79
C VAL A 16 9.25 13.10 -3.45
N ILE A 17 8.19 12.93 -2.68
CA ILE A 17 8.22 12.33 -1.34
C ILE A 17 7.50 10.99 -1.37
N GLY A 18 8.27 9.93 -1.15
CA GLY A 18 7.83 8.54 -1.20
C GLY A 18 8.25 7.83 -2.49
N GLY A 19 9.07 6.79 -2.34
CA GLY A 19 9.62 5.98 -3.41
C GLY A 19 8.77 4.77 -3.79
N GLY A 20 7.44 4.85 -3.61
CA GLY A 20 6.49 3.88 -4.13
C GLY A 20 6.29 3.99 -5.64
N THR A 21 5.42 3.16 -6.21
CA THR A 21 5.20 3.13 -7.68
C THR A 21 4.71 4.46 -8.24
N ALA A 22 3.84 5.18 -7.54
CA ALA A 22 3.33 6.48 -7.98
C ALA A 22 4.45 7.56 -7.95
N GLY A 23 5.23 7.60 -6.86
CA GLY A 23 6.33 8.55 -6.72
C GLY A 23 7.46 8.28 -7.69
N LEU A 24 7.86 7.03 -7.90
CA LEU A 24 8.86 6.64 -8.90
C LEU A 24 8.41 7.04 -10.32
N GLU A 25 7.13 6.80 -10.67
CA GLU A 25 6.59 7.23 -11.96
C GLU A 25 6.64 8.74 -12.13
N ALA A 26 6.24 9.51 -11.11
CA ALA A 26 6.30 10.97 -11.14
C ALA A 26 7.76 11.47 -11.28
N ALA A 27 8.67 10.89 -10.50
CA ALA A 27 10.08 11.26 -10.51
C ALA A 27 10.74 10.99 -11.88
N CYS A 28 10.54 9.77 -12.41
CA CYS A 28 11.06 9.42 -13.74
C CYS A 28 10.48 10.33 -14.83
N THR A 29 9.16 10.58 -14.80
CA THR A 29 8.49 11.41 -15.80
C THR A 29 9.01 12.85 -15.78
N ALA A 30 9.19 13.45 -14.59
CA ALA A 30 9.73 14.79 -14.45
C ALA A 30 11.19 14.87 -14.94
N ALA A 31 12.03 13.91 -14.58
CA ALA A 31 13.41 13.88 -15.00
C ALA A 31 13.56 13.66 -16.51
N GLU A 32 12.75 12.82 -17.13
CA GLU A 32 12.76 12.53 -18.58
C GLU A 32 12.44 13.77 -19.44
N VAL A 33 11.71 14.72 -18.91
CA VAL A 33 11.47 16.00 -19.60
C VAL A 33 12.45 17.11 -19.19
N GLY A 34 13.46 16.77 -18.37
CA GLY A 34 14.60 17.65 -18.07
C GLY A 34 14.50 18.41 -16.73
N CYS A 35 13.55 18.11 -15.85
CA CYS A 35 13.53 18.67 -14.50
C CYS A 35 14.68 18.10 -13.66
N ASN A 36 15.29 18.91 -12.79
CA ASN A 36 16.11 18.38 -11.70
C ASN A 36 15.17 17.75 -10.68
N THR A 37 15.26 16.45 -10.49
CA THR A 37 14.28 15.71 -9.67
C THR A 37 14.96 15.08 -8.47
N PHE A 38 14.37 15.27 -7.29
CA PHE A 38 14.87 14.81 -6.01
C PHE A 38 13.81 13.94 -5.36
N LEU A 39 14.08 12.63 -5.24
CA LEU A 39 13.17 11.68 -4.61
C LEU A 39 13.65 11.37 -3.20
N LEU A 40 12.81 11.64 -2.21
CA LEU A 40 13.05 11.37 -0.79
C LEU A 40 12.25 10.14 -0.37
N GLU A 41 12.93 9.11 0.12
CA GLU A 41 12.30 7.89 0.65
C GLU A 41 12.76 7.65 2.09
N LYS A 42 11.80 7.56 3.02
CA LYS A 42 12.08 7.39 4.45
C LYS A 42 12.70 6.02 4.78
N SER A 43 12.41 5.01 3.99
CA SER A 43 12.96 3.66 4.17
C SER A 43 14.26 3.45 3.38
N ASN A 44 14.90 2.31 3.59
CA ASN A 44 16.07 1.90 2.82
C ASN A 44 15.70 1.26 1.47
N GLU A 45 14.43 0.95 1.24
CA GLU A 45 13.96 0.25 0.04
C GLU A 45 12.97 1.10 -0.76
N LEU A 46 13.03 0.96 -2.09
CA LEU A 46 12.08 1.58 -3.01
C LEU A 46 10.99 0.58 -3.42
N GLY A 47 9.94 1.08 -4.09
CA GLY A 47 8.85 0.29 -4.64
C GLY A 47 7.61 0.25 -3.75
N GLY A 48 7.72 0.69 -2.49
CA GLY A 48 6.58 0.84 -1.58
C GLY A 48 5.81 -0.46 -1.34
N LEU A 49 4.48 -0.37 -1.21
CA LEU A 49 3.61 -1.53 -0.94
C LEU A 49 3.70 -2.62 -2.02
N ALA A 50 3.90 -2.28 -3.28
CA ALA A 50 4.02 -3.28 -4.35
C ALA A 50 5.23 -4.19 -4.12
N SER A 51 6.38 -3.64 -3.73
CA SER A 51 7.57 -4.42 -3.36
C SER A 51 7.38 -5.20 -2.06
N LEU A 52 6.65 -4.67 -1.09
CA LEU A 52 6.36 -5.40 0.15
C LEU A 52 5.43 -6.59 -0.10
N ILE A 53 4.31 -6.39 -0.80
CA ILE A 53 3.34 -7.45 -1.10
C ILE A 53 3.96 -8.54 -1.98
N SER A 54 4.90 -8.21 -2.85
CA SER A 54 5.60 -9.18 -3.69
C SER A 54 6.43 -10.21 -2.89
N LYS A 55 6.70 -9.96 -1.61
CA LYS A 55 7.32 -10.94 -0.70
C LYS A 55 6.40 -12.13 -0.40
N ILE A 56 5.09 -12.00 -0.63
CA ILE A 56 4.15 -13.12 -0.60
C ILE A 56 4.41 -13.98 -1.86
N PRO A 57 4.71 -15.29 -1.73
CA PRO A 57 5.14 -16.12 -2.86
C PRO A 57 4.21 -16.09 -4.08
N ALA A 58 2.91 -16.15 -3.87
CA ALA A 58 1.90 -16.07 -4.94
C ALA A 58 1.84 -14.68 -5.63
N LYS A 59 2.43 -13.66 -5.03
CA LYS A 59 2.42 -12.26 -5.51
C LYS A 59 3.79 -11.76 -5.97
N ASN A 60 4.78 -12.64 -6.10
CA ASN A 60 6.16 -12.26 -6.43
C ASN A 60 6.29 -11.40 -7.71
N ARG A 61 5.43 -11.62 -8.70
CA ARG A 61 5.41 -10.84 -9.95
C ARG A 61 5.00 -9.38 -9.78
N LEU A 62 4.42 -8.99 -8.63
CA LEU A 62 4.17 -7.58 -8.34
C LEU A 62 5.48 -6.77 -8.22
N ALA A 63 6.62 -7.42 -7.99
CA ALA A 63 7.92 -6.76 -8.00
C ALA A 63 8.38 -6.30 -9.40
N ASP A 64 7.88 -6.90 -10.46
CA ASP A 64 8.34 -6.61 -11.83
C ASP A 64 8.17 -5.12 -12.17
N PHE A 65 7.06 -4.53 -11.79
CA PHE A 65 6.78 -3.13 -12.10
C PHE A 65 7.61 -2.12 -11.28
N PRO A 66 7.72 -2.23 -9.95
CA PRO A 66 8.68 -1.41 -9.19
C PRO A 66 10.12 -1.55 -9.70
N HIS A 67 10.58 -2.76 -10.02
CA HIS A 67 11.91 -2.99 -10.59
C HIS A 67 12.10 -2.27 -11.92
N TYR A 68 11.10 -2.32 -12.80
CA TYR A 68 11.12 -1.53 -14.04
C TYR A 68 11.28 -0.03 -13.78
N LEU A 69 10.52 0.52 -12.81
CA LEU A 69 10.62 1.94 -12.46
C LEU A 69 11.97 2.30 -11.86
N MET A 70 12.52 1.46 -10.99
CA MET A 70 13.85 1.65 -10.41
C MET A 70 14.93 1.63 -11.50
N HIS A 71 14.87 0.65 -12.41
CA HIS A 71 15.80 0.59 -13.53
C HIS A 71 15.68 1.81 -14.46
N ARG A 72 14.44 2.28 -14.70
CA ARG A 72 14.21 3.52 -15.47
C ARG A 72 14.81 4.74 -14.77
N ALA A 73 14.70 4.82 -13.44
CA ALA A 73 15.29 5.89 -12.64
C ALA A 73 16.83 5.91 -12.70
N GLU A 74 17.47 4.75 -12.71
CA GLU A 74 18.94 4.60 -12.83
C GLU A 74 19.52 5.14 -14.15
N GLN A 75 18.71 5.28 -15.18
CA GLN A 75 19.13 5.81 -16.50
C GLN A 75 19.04 7.34 -16.58
N LEU A 76 18.67 8.04 -15.50
CA LEU A 76 18.40 9.48 -15.51
C LEU A 76 19.40 10.22 -14.62
N ASP A 77 20.36 10.91 -15.23
CA ASP A 77 21.45 11.63 -14.55
C ASP A 77 20.94 12.83 -13.72
N ASN A 78 19.74 13.31 -14.00
CA ASN A 78 19.07 14.42 -13.32
C ASN A 78 18.01 13.99 -12.31
N LEU A 79 17.96 12.67 -11.95
CA LEU A 79 17.15 12.11 -10.88
C LEU A 79 18.05 11.67 -9.72
N TYR A 80 17.88 12.34 -8.58
CA TYR A 80 18.65 12.08 -7.37
C TYR A 80 17.75 11.40 -6.33
N ILE A 81 18.14 10.21 -5.84
CA ILE A 81 17.38 9.41 -4.90
C ILE A 81 18.05 9.40 -3.54
N PHE A 82 17.32 9.84 -2.52
CA PHE A 82 17.74 9.91 -1.12
C PHE A 82 16.94 8.94 -0.28
N LYS A 83 17.49 7.75 -0.02
CA LYS A 83 16.93 6.78 0.90
C LYS A 83 17.21 7.17 2.34
N ASN A 84 16.47 6.58 3.30
CA ASN A 84 16.56 6.90 4.74
C ASN A 84 16.41 8.41 5.00
N THR A 85 15.61 9.09 4.15
CA THR A 85 15.42 10.55 4.20
C THR A 85 13.93 10.86 4.27
N GLU A 86 13.51 11.45 5.38
CA GLU A 86 12.13 11.86 5.57
C GLU A 86 11.85 13.18 4.83
N GLY A 87 10.68 13.26 4.19
CA GLY A 87 10.21 14.44 3.47
C GLY A 87 9.69 15.55 4.40
N THR A 88 10.52 16.03 5.32
CA THR A 88 10.17 17.18 6.17
C THR A 88 10.26 18.48 5.36
N PRO A 89 9.51 19.55 5.72
CA PRO A 89 9.62 20.86 5.08
C PRO A 89 11.05 21.39 5.03
N GLU A 90 11.83 21.15 6.09
CA GLU A 90 13.24 21.53 6.16
C GLU A 90 14.09 20.82 5.10
N ASN A 91 13.91 19.49 4.96
CA ASN A 91 14.64 18.71 3.95
C ASN A 91 14.24 19.11 2.53
N ILE A 92 12.96 19.36 2.30
CA ILE A 92 12.41 19.73 1.00
C ILE A 92 12.96 21.08 0.55
N ARG A 93 13.03 22.10 1.43
CA ARG A 93 13.54 23.44 1.11
C ARG A 93 14.98 23.45 0.62
N LYS A 94 15.81 22.47 1.01
CA LYS A 94 17.20 22.36 0.55
C LYS A 94 17.33 22.22 -0.96
N PHE A 95 16.28 21.75 -1.61
CA PHE A 95 16.24 21.55 -3.07
C PHE A 95 15.59 22.70 -3.85
N HIS A 96 15.13 23.74 -3.17
CA HIS A 96 14.45 24.89 -3.80
C HIS A 96 13.35 24.47 -4.79
N PRO A 97 12.32 23.73 -4.33
CA PRO A 97 11.32 23.13 -5.22
C PRO A 97 10.47 24.17 -5.95
N ASN A 98 10.17 23.90 -7.22
CA ASN A 98 9.09 24.53 -7.95
C ASN A 98 7.81 23.69 -7.86
N ILE A 99 7.97 22.36 -7.76
CA ILE A 99 6.88 21.41 -7.61
C ILE A 99 7.25 20.41 -6.51
N ILE A 100 6.31 20.13 -5.61
CA ILE A 100 6.39 19.08 -4.60
C ILE A 100 5.34 18.02 -4.91
N VAL A 101 5.74 16.75 -4.91
CA VAL A 101 4.84 15.63 -5.12
C VAL A 101 4.80 14.78 -3.85
N SER A 102 3.66 14.78 -3.15
CA SER A 102 3.39 13.90 -2.02
C SER A 102 2.85 12.56 -2.53
N SER A 103 3.58 11.48 -2.29
CA SER A 103 3.24 10.10 -2.68
C SER A 103 3.53 9.13 -1.53
N THR A 104 3.13 9.50 -0.32
CA THR A 104 3.43 8.81 0.95
C THR A 104 2.65 7.51 1.15
N GLY A 105 1.78 7.16 0.21
CA GLY A 105 1.11 5.86 0.18
C GLY A 105 -0.01 5.71 1.20
N SER A 106 -0.25 4.48 1.62
CA SER A 106 -1.29 4.09 2.57
C SER A 106 -0.75 3.15 3.65
N ALA A 107 -1.49 3.02 4.74
CA ALA A 107 -1.21 2.10 5.83
C ALA A 107 -2.47 1.26 6.14
N PRO A 108 -2.33 0.11 6.83
CA PRO A 108 -3.48 -0.68 7.25
C PRO A 108 -4.50 0.16 8.03
N LEU A 109 -5.78 0.00 7.66
CA LEU A 109 -6.88 0.64 8.39
C LEU A 109 -7.11 -0.11 9.70
N LEU A 110 -6.92 0.58 10.81
CA LEU A 110 -7.16 0.06 12.16
C LEU A 110 -8.29 0.87 12.81
N PRO A 111 -9.55 0.45 12.69
CA PRO A 111 -10.67 1.13 13.33
C PRO A 111 -10.62 0.96 14.86
N PRO A 112 -11.38 1.77 15.63
CA PRO A 112 -11.36 1.73 17.09
C PRO A 112 -12.14 0.51 17.64
N ILE A 113 -11.70 -0.69 17.26
CA ILE A 113 -12.21 -1.96 17.77
C ILE A 113 -11.50 -2.28 19.09
N ALA A 114 -12.23 -2.71 20.11
CA ALA A 114 -11.68 -3.06 21.40
C ALA A 114 -10.54 -4.09 21.27
N GLY A 115 -9.42 -3.80 21.90
CA GLY A 115 -8.24 -4.66 21.93
C GLY A 115 -7.40 -4.72 20.65
N LEU A 116 -7.87 -4.15 19.51
CA LEU A 116 -7.16 -4.23 18.24
C LEU A 116 -5.81 -3.52 18.30
N LYS A 117 -5.79 -2.25 18.69
CA LYS A 117 -4.59 -1.42 18.67
C LYS A 117 -3.48 -1.95 19.57
N ASP A 118 -3.83 -2.57 20.68
CA ASP A 118 -2.88 -3.05 21.68
C ASP A 118 -2.25 -4.39 21.29
N ARG A 119 -2.91 -5.16 20.41
CA ARG A 119 -2.54 -6.54 20.09
C ARG A 119 -2.00 -6.75 18.67
N ILE A 120 -2.43 -5.91 17.72
CA ILE A 120 -2.01 -6.06 16.34
C ILE A 120 -0.52 -5.73 16.16
N ASP A 121 0.18 -6.59 15.42
CA ASP A 121 1.62 -6.47 15.14
C ASP A 121 2.47 -6.34 16.41
N ASN A 122 2.00 -6.91 17.53
CA ASN A 122 2.69 -6.96 18.80
C ASN A 122 3.30 -8.36 18.99
N GLU A 123 4.61 -8.43 19.27
CA GLU A 123 5.37 -9.69 19.40
C GLU A 123 4.80 -10.67 20.44
N LYS A 124 3.97 -10.20 21.35
CA LYS A 124 3.32 -11.05 22.38
C LYS A 124 2.08 -11.77 21.89
N HIS A 125 1.56 -11.39 20.74
CA HIS A 125 0.31 -11.89 20.21
C HIS A 125 0.51 -12.33 18.74
N ASN A 126 -0.12 -13.42 18.36
CA ASN A 126 -0.13 -13.90 16.98
C ASN A 126 -1.25 -13.22 16.16
N ILE A 127 -1.31 -11.90 16.22
CA ILE A 127 -2.32 -11.07 15.57
C ILE A 127 -1.62 -10.04 14.67
N TYR A 128 -1.89 -10.09 13.38
CA TYR A 128 -1.13 -9.35 12.39
C TYR A 128 -2.01 -8.51 11.46
N SER A 129 -1.51 -7.35 11.08
CA SER A 129 -1.89 -6.67 9.84
C SER A 129 -1.22 -7.36 8.64
N ILE A 130 -1.55 -6.93 7.42
CA ILE A 130 -0.84 -7.40 6.23
C ILE A 130 0.67 -7.05 6.29
N LEU A 131 1.03 -5.89 6.82
CA LEU A 131 2.44 -5.48 6.94
C LEU A 131 3.15 -6.29 8.02
N GLY A 132 2.50 -6.53 9.15
CA GLY A 132 3.00 -7.43 10.20
C GLY A 132 3.19 -8.85 9.70
N MET A 133 2.23 -9.39 8.94
CA MET A 133 2.39 -10.69 8.30
C MET A 133 3.62 -10.73 7.37
N ILE A 134 3.79 -9.73 6.51
CA ILE A 134 4.92 -9.69 5.57
C ILE A 134 6.27 -9.59 6.29
N SER A 135 6.35 -8.84 7.40
CA SER A 135 7.58 -8.73 8.19
C SER A 135 7.99 -10.05 8.84
N HIS A 136 7.03 -10.93 9.13
CA HIS A 136 7.23 -12.25 9.73
C HIS A 136 7.00 -13.40 8.74
N ILE A 137 7.00 -13.13 7.43
CA ILE A 137 6.56 -14.11 6.42
C ILE A 137 7.37 -15.42 6.43
N ASN A 138 8.64 -15.34 6.81
CA ASN A 138 9.54 -16.50 6.90
C ASN A 138 9.43 -17.25 8.24
N ASP A 139 8.76 -16.68 9.23
CA ASP A 139 8.62 -17.27 10.58
C ASP A 139 7.42 -18.21 10.65
N PHE A 140 6.47 -18.08 9.73
CA PHE A 140 5.32 -18.97 9.67
C PHE A 140 5.73 -20.39 9.24
N PRO A 141 5.26 -21.45 9.96
CA PRO A 141 5.52 -22.83 9.58
C PRO A 141 5.08 -23.13 8.13
N LYS A 142 5.81 -24.02 7.47
CA LYS A 142 5.49 -24.45 6.10
C LYS A 142 4.23 -25.29 6.02
N ASP A 143 3.91 -26.00 7.11
CA ASP A 143 2.71 -26.80 7.25
C ASP A 143 1.99 -26.40 8.54
N LEU A 144 0.72 -26.14 8.43
CA LEU A 144 -0.18 -25.67 9.49
C LEU A 144 -1.42 -26.59 9.60
N GLU A 145 -1.28 -27.87 9.23
CA GLU A 145 -2.37 -28.84 9.35
C GLU A 145 -2.95 -28.84 10.78
N GLY A 146 -4.27 -28.68 10.88
CA GLY A 146 -4.99 -28.62 12.14
C GLY A 146 -4.83 -27.30 12.93
N LYS A 147 -4.08 -26.32 12.42
CA LYS A 147 -3.96 -24.99 13.03
C LYS A 147 -5.02 -24.05 12.49
N LYS A 148 -5.70 -23.36 13.42
CA LYS A 148 -6.75 -22.41 13.09
C LYS A 148 -6.17 -21.05 12.73
N VAL A 149 -6.56 -20.55 11.59
CA VAL A 149 -6.24 -19.21 11.10
C VAL A 149 -7.54 -18.44 10.88
N VAL A 150 -7.67 -17.25 11.49
CA VAL A 150 -8.83 -16.41 11.30
C VAL A 150 -8.42 -15.10 10.64
N VAL A 151 -9.02 -14.82 9.48
CA VAL A 151 -8.79 -13.60 8.70
C VAL A 151 -10.04 -12.73 8.76
N VAL A 152 -9.93 -11.51 9.24
CA VAL A 152 -11.01 -10.52 9.28
C VAL A 152 -10.81 -9.52 8.15
N GLY A 153 -11.78 -9.46 7.25
CA GLY A 153 -11.79 -8.65 6.02
C GLY A 153 -11.68 -9.51 4.77
N GLY A 154 -12.74 -9.52 3.99
CA GLY A 154 -12.88 -10.30 2.74
C GLY A 154 -12.51 -9.55 1.48
N GLY A 155 -11.77 -8.44 1.58
CA GLY A 155 -11.21 -7.72 0.42
C GLY A 155 -9.94 -8.36 -0.12
N ALA A 156 -9.32 -7.75 -1.15
CA ALA A 156 -8.13 -8.28 -1.82
C ALA A 156 -7.00 -8.64 -0.84
N VAL A 157 -6.71 -7.76 0.12
CA VAL A 157 -5.64 -7.96 1.12
C VAL A 157 -5.91 -9.18 2.00
N GLY A 158 -7.13 -9.34 2.52
CA GLY A 158 -7.49 -10.52 3.33
C GLY A 158 -7.43 -11.81 2.52
N LEU A 159 -7.80 -11.75 1.26
CA LEU A 159 -7.73 -12.90 0.35
C LEU A 159 -6.29 -13.30 0.01
N ASP A 160 -5.35 -12.37 -0.06
CA ASP A 160 -3.91 -12.68 -0.19
C ASP A 160 -3.40 -13.45 1.04
N VAL A 161 -3.87 -13.08 2.24
CA VAL A 161 -3.58 -13.82 3.49
C VAL A 161 -4.19 -15.21 3.45
N VAL A 162 -5.45 -15.34 3.07
CA VAL A 162 -6.14 -16.65 2.94
C VAL A 162 -5.38 -17.57 1.99
N GLU A 163 -4.99 -17.09 0.81
CA GLU A 163 -4.22 -17.87 -0.18
C GLU A 163 -2.90 -18.36 0.42
N PHE A 164 -2.16 -17.49 1.10
CA PHE A 164 -0.87 -17.84 1.72
C PHE A 164 -0.99 -18.96 2.75
N PHE A 165 -2.04 -18.95 3.59
CA PHE A 165 -2.24 -19.96 4.62
C PHE A 165 -2.95 -21.21 4.10
N ALA A 166 -3.77 -21.10 3.05
CA ALA A 166 -4.37 -22.24 2.36
C ALA A 166 -3.31 -23.16 1.75
N ASP A 167 -2.26 -22.59 1.16
CA ASP A 167 -1.11 -23.33 0.64
C ASP A 167 -0.28 -24.05 1.73
N ARG A 168 -0.57 -23.77 3.01
CA ARG A 168 0.06 -24.36 4.19
C ARG A 168 -0.86 -25.30 4.97
N ASN A 169 -1.97 -25.72 4.38
CA ASN A 169 -2.95 -26.64 4.96
C ASN A 169 -3.62 -26.16 6.27
N ALA A 170 -3.67 -24.83 6.51
CA ALA A 170 -4.34 -24.28 7.68
C ALA A 170 -5.86 -24.48 7.62
N ASP A 171 -6.50 -24.61 8.80
CA ASP A 171 -7.95 -24.54 8.96
C ASP A 171 -8.37 -23.05 9.01
N ILE A 172 -8.88 -22.53 7.91
CA ILE A 172 -9.08 -21.08 7.72
C ILE A 172 -10.55 -20.70 7.84
N SER A 173 -10.81 -19.66 8.68
CA SER A 173 -12.07 -18.93 8.68
C SER A 173 -11.84 -17.51 8.20
N ILE A 174 -12.64 -17.04 7.24
CA ILE A 174 -12.66 -15.65 6.79
C ILE A 174 -13.95 -14.95 7.24
N VAL A 175 -13.79 -13.84 7.93
CA VAL A 175 -14.87 -13.03 8.48
C VAL A 175 -15.05 -11.77 7.61
N GLU A 176 -16.25 -11.56 7.09
CA GLU A 176 -16.59 -10.39 6.28
C GLU A 176 -17.90 -9.77 6.74
N MET A 177 -17.88 -8.47 7.02
CA MET A 177 -19.06 -7.73 7.48
C MET A 177 -20.13 -7.61 6.38
N MET A 178 -19.70 -7.54 5.12
CA MET A 178 -20.60 -7.47 3.97
C MET A 178 -21.17 -8.86 3.63
N ASP A 179 -22.14 -8.88 2.74
CA ASP A 179 -22.79 -10.10 2.27
C ASP A 179 -21.95 -10.92 1.27
N GLN A 180 -20.84 -10.37 0.79
CA GLN A 180 -19.99 -11.01 -0.22
C GLN A 180 -18.51 -10.77 0.01
N ILE A 181 -17.72 -11.85 -0.04
CA ILE A 181 -16.26 -11.83 -0.05
C ILE A 181 -15.76 -11.48 -1.47
N GLY A 182 -14.68 -10.70 -1.56
CA GLY A 182 -14.11 -10.29 -2.84
C GLY A 182 -14.99 -9.35 -3.64
N ARG A 183 -15.83 -8.54 -2.99
CA ARG A 183 -16.80 -7.66 -3.64
C ARG A 183 -16.18 -6.76 -4.70
N ASP A 184 -14.99 -6.22 -4.43
CA ASP A 184 -14.30 -5.23 -5.28
C ASP A 184 -13.31 -5.86 -6.26
N LEU A 185 -13.24 -7.19 -6.31
CA LEU A 185 -12.41 -7.89 -7.29
C LEU A 185 -13.06 -7.89 -8.69
N ASP A 186 -12.23 -7.94 -9.71
CA ASP A 186 -12.69 -8.19 -11.07
C ASP A 186 -13.28 -9.61 -11.22
N PRO A 187 -14.05 -9.88 -12.26
CA PRO A 187 -14.75 -11.18 -12.43
C PRO A 187 -13.81 -12.39 -12.49
N VAL A 188 -12.60 -12.23 -13.07
CA VAL A 188 -11.62 -13.32 -13.17
C VAL A 188 -11.07 -13.65 -11.79
N SER A 189 -10.56 -12.65 -11.09
CA SER A 189 -10.05 -12.79 -9.72
C SER A 189 -11.12 -13.31 -8.74
N LYS A 190 -12.40 -12.92 -8.90
CA LYS A 190 -13.50 -13.47 -8.10
C LYS A 190 -13.67 -14.97 -8.30
N ASN A 191 -13.61 -15.43 -9.55
CA ASN A 191 -13.77 -16.84 -9.86
C ASN A 191 -12.60 -17.68 -9.31
N ASP A 192 -11.38 -17.19 -9.47
CA ASP A 192 -10.18 -17.85 -8.97
C ASP A 192 -10.19 -17.93 -7.43
N THR A 193 -10.52 -16.84 -6.76
CA THR A 193 -10.68 -16.80 -5.30
C THR A 193 -11.73 -17.80 -4.81
N LYS A 194 -12.90 -17.84 -5.45
CA LYS A 194 -13.98 -18.77 -5.11
C LYS A 194 -13.52 -20.23 -5.27
N THR A 195 -12.79 -20.52 -6.34
CA THR A 195 -12.24 -21.84 -6.61
C THR A 195 -11.21 -22.24 -5.55
N MET A 196 -10.31 -21.34 -5.20
CA MET A 196 -9.29 -21.51 -4.16
C MET A 196 -9.95 -21.77 -2.80
N MET A 197 -10.89 -20.94 -2.37
CA MET A 197 -11.58 -21.11 -1.09
C MET A 197 -12.34 -22.43 -1.01
N LYS A 198 -12.97 -22.87 -2.10
CA LYS A 198 -13.65 -24.16 -2.17
C LYS A 198 -12.65 -25.34 -2.08
N LYS A 199 -11.55 -25.26 -2.83
CA LYS A 199 -10.49 -26.28 -2.84
C LYS A 199 -9.91 -26.53 -1.45
N HIS A 200 -9.72 -25.47 -0.67
CA HIS A 200 -9.11 -25.52 0.66
C HIS A 200 -10.13 -25.49 1.80
N ASN A 201 -11.42 -25.71 1.52
CA ASN A 201 -12.51 -25.76 2.51
C ASN A 201 -12.54 -24.55 3.45
N VAL A 202 -12.26 -23.33 2.93
CA VAL A 202 -12.25 -22.11 3.74
C VAL A 202 -13.66 -21.80 4.28
N HIS A 203 -13.77 -21.65 5.60
CA HIS A 203 -15.03 -21.29 6.27
C HIS A 203 -15.33 -19.80 6.04
N GLN A 204 -16.43 -19.51 5.35
CA GLN A 204 -16.81 -18.15 4.97
C GLN A 204 -17.91 -17.64 5.90
N LEU A 205 -17.60 -16.63 6.70
CA LEU A 205 -18.50 -15.99 7.66
C LEU A 205 -18.84 -14.56 7.15
N THR A 206 -19.77 -14.49 6.21
CA THR A 206 -20.30 -13.21 5.69
C THR A 206 -21.32 -12.60 6.65
N LYS A 207 -21.66 -11.31 6.47
CA LYS A 207 -22.54 -10.54 7.37
C LYS A 207 -22.13 -10.65 8.83
N THR A 208 -20.84 -10.80 9.08
CA THR A 208 -20.25 -11.04 10.39
C THR A 208 -19.24 -9.95 10.71
N ALA A 209 -19.47 -9.23 11.80
CA ALA A 209 -18.64 -8.09 12.23
C ALA A 209 -17.69 -8.51 13.35
N LEU A 210 -16.43 -8.00 13.31
CA LEU A 210 -15.50 -8.07 14.42
C LEU A 210 -15.90 -7.05 15.49
N LEU A 211 -16.09 -7.51 16.73
CA LEU A 211 -16.45 -6.66 17.87
C LEU A 211 -15.28 -6.39 18.80
N GLU A 212 -14.43 -7.39 19.05
CA GLU A 212 -13.31 -7.30 19.97
C GLU A 212 -12.19 -8.24 19.53
N VAL A 213 -10.95 -7.79 19.75
CA VAL A 213 -9.73 -8.58 19.57
C VAL A 213 -9.22 -9.01 20.94
N LYS A 214 -9.18 -10.31 21.20
CA LYS A 214 -8.61 -10.92 22.41
C LYS A 214 -7.24 -11.54 22.11
N ASP A 215 -6.56 -12.07 23.10
CA ASP A 215 -5.19 -12.58 22.96
C ASP A 215 -5.06 -13.73 21.95
N SER A 216 -6.07 -14.59 21.84
CA SER A 216 -6.09 -15.79 20.97
C SER A 216 -7.45 -16.07 20.34
N SER A 217 -8.34 -15.08 20.32
CA SER A 217 -9.66 -15.19 19.69
C SER A 217 -10.15 -13.84 19.21
N PHE A 218 -11.07 -13.86 18.24
CA PHE A 218 -11.88 -12.71 17.84
C PHE A 218 -13.31 -12.91 18.32
N LEU A 219 -13.87 -11.92 19.04
CA LEU A 219 -15.30 -11.86 19.31
C LEU A 219 -15.98 -11.28 18.09
N VAL A 220 -16.86 -12.05 17.49
CA VAL A 220 -17.58 -11.67 16.27
C VAL A 220 -19.08 -11.81 16.45
N ARG A 221 -19.86 -11.14 15.59
CA ARG A 221 -21.31 -11.24 15.56
C ARG A 221 -21.83 -11.25 14.13
N GLY A 222 -22.58 -12.30 13.80
CA GLY A 222 -23.41 -12.38 12.60
C GLY A 222 -24.87 -12.03 12.92
N ASP A 223 -25.82 -12.84 12.48
CA ASP A 223 -27.27 -12.65 12.69
C ASP A 223 -27.73 -12.97 14.12
N GLY A 224 -26.88 -13.62 14.94
CA GLY A 224 -27.21 -14.07 16.31
C GLY A 224 -26.40 -13.36 17.40
N GLU A 225 -26.32 -14.04 18.55
CA GLU A 225 -25.48 -13.59 19.66
C GLU A 225 -24.00 -13.60 19.30
N PRO A 226 -23.20 -12.71 19.92
CA PRO A 226 -21.74 -12.72 19.73
C PRO A 226 -21.13 -14.05 20.17
N TYR A 227 -20.12 -14.49 19.43
CA TYR A 227 -19.36 -15.70 19.74
C TYR A 227 -17.88 -15.51 19.46
N GLU A 228 -17.05 -16.36 20.08
CA GLU A 228 -15.60 -16.32 19.90
C GLU A 228 -15.14 -17.25 18.79
N LEU A 229 -14.22 -16.75 17.95
CA LEU A 229 -13.47 -17.53 16.99
C LEU A 229 -12.03 -17.66 17.51
N PRO A 230 -11.64 -18.81 18.08
CA PRO A 230 -10.28 -19.05 18.53
C PRO A 230 -9.35 -19.30 17.34
N PHE A 231 -8.07 -18.91 17.48
CA PHE A 231 -7.04 -19.11 16.46
C PHE A 231 -5.64 -19.32 17.06
N GLU A 232 -4.75 -19.92 16.30
CA GLU A 232 -3.30 -19.85 16.49
C GLU A 232 -2.73 -18.59 15.85
N TYR A 233 -3.30 -18.15 14.71
CA TYR A 233 -2.91 -16.92 14.01
C TYR A 233 -4.15 -16.13 13.59
N GLY A 234 -4.21 -14.87 13.97
CA GLY A 234 -5.28 -13.95 13.63
C GLY A 234 -4.80 -12.84 12.71
N PHE A 235 -5.59 -12.46 11.71
CA PHE A 235 -5.26 -11.40 10.77
C PHE A 235 -6.40 -10.40 10.67
N VAL A 236 -6.05 -9.11 10.71
CA VAL A 236 -7.03 -8.03 10.58
C VAL A 236 -6.69 -7.20 9.34
N CYS A 237 -7.50 -7.38 8.29
CA CYS A 237 -7.29 -6.88 6.93
C CYS A 237 -8.48 -6.03 6.48
N LEU A 238 -8.78 -4.95 7.20
CA LEU A 238 -9.98 -4.11 7.00
C LEU A 238 -9.79 -3.02 5.92
N GLY A 239 -8.77 -3.17 5.07
CA GLY A 239 -8.44 -2.23 4.01
C GLY A 239 -7.24 -1.35 4.35
N MET A 240 -7.01 -0.36 3.49
CA MET A 240 -5.89 0.56 3.58
C MET A 240 -6.39 2.00 3.74
N ARG A 241 -5.71 2.78 4.58
CA ARG A 241 -6.01 4.20 4.82
C ARG A 241 -4.94 5.07 4.19
N ALA A 242 -5.37 6.06 3.40
CA ALA A 242 -4.48 7.06 2.80
C ALA A 242 -3.66 7.82 3.85
N GLN A 243 -2.38 8.05 3.56
CA GLN A 243 -1.43 8.81 4.39
C GLN A 243 -1.31 10.25 3.86
N GLY A 244 -2.43 11.00 3.90
CA GLY A 244 -2.51 12.35 3.33
C GLY A 244 -2.06 13.48 4.26
N GLN A 245 -1.64 13.20 5.49
CA GLN A 245 -1.30 14.23 6.50
C GLN A 245 -0.15 15.12 6.03
N LEU A 246 0.86 14.53 5.40
CA LEU A 246 2.01 15.31 4.91
C LEU A 246 1.59 16.31 3.84
N TYR A 247 0.71 15.93 2.90
CA TYR A 247 0.20 16.85 1.89
C TYR A 247 -0.48 18.08 2.50
N GLN A 248 -1.30 17.88 3.54
CA GLN A 248 -1.97 18.97 4.25
C GLN A 248 -0.95 19.90 4.91
N SER A 249 0.00 19.34 5.65
CA SER A 249 1.08 20.09 6.31
C SER A 249 1.93 20.87 5.31
N LEU A 250 2.29 20.28 4.17
CA LEU A 250 3.06 20.94 3.12
C LEU A 250 2.27 22.09 2.48
N THR A 251 0.97 21.89 2.24
CA THR A 251 0.10 22.94 1.67
C THR A 251 0.04 24.16 2.59
N GLU A 252 0.00 23.96 3.90
CA GLU A 252 0.03 25.06 4.88
C GLU A 252 1.41 25.72 4.92
N GLU A 253 2.46 24.93 5.00
CA GLU A 253 3.85 25.39 5.19
C GLU A 253 4.40 26.17 3.98
N PHE A 254 4.03 25.77 2.76
CA PHE A 254 4.45 26.42 1.51
C PHE A 254 3.41 27.38 0.95
N SER A 255 2.36 27.74 1.71
CA SER A 255 1.23 28.58 1.25
C SER A 255 1.64 29.98 0.77
N SER A 256 2.76 30.52 1.26
CA SER A 256 3.28 31.84 0.87
C SER A 256 4.34 31.78 -0.25
N GLU A 257 4.68 30.59 -0.74
CA GLU A 257 5.71 30.36 -1.74
C GLU A 257 5.07 30.01 -3.10
N ASP A 258 5.72 30.37 -4.22
CA ASP A 258 5.27 29.96 -5.57
C ASP A 258 5.72 28.50 -5.85
N VAL A 259 5.16 27.57 -5.09
CA VAL A 259 5.43 26.14 -5.17
C VAL A 259 4.12 25.41 -5.41
N GLU A 260 4.07 24.59 -6.45
CA GLU A 260 2.91 23.71 -6.70
C GLU A 260 3.02 22.42 -5.92
N ILE A 261 1.94 21.98 -5.28
CA ILE A 261 1.95 20.75 -4.47
C ILE A 261 0.91 19.77 -5.01
N MET A 262 1.38 18.59 -5.40
CA MET A 262 0.57 17.48 -5.85
C MET A 262 0.43 16.43 -4.75
N ASN A 263 -0.74 15.79 -4.64
CA ASN A 263 -0.95 14.58 -3.84
C ASN A 263 -1.39 13.45 -4.76
N ILE A 264 -0.63 12.35 -4.82
CA ILE A 264 -0.82 11.28 -5.79
C ILE A 264 -0.79 9.89 -5.17
N GLY A 265 -1.41 8.93 -5.86
CA GLY A 265 -1.44 7.54 -5.45
C GLY A 265 -2.24 7.31 -4.18
N ASP A 266 -1.83 6.32 -3.42
CA ASP A 266 -2.54 5.90 -2.21
C ASP A 266 -2.52 6.93 -1.07
N SER A 267 -1.65 7.92 -1.13
CA SER A 267 -1.68 9.05 -0.18
C SER A 267 -2.91 9.95 -0.36
N GLN A 268 -3.49 9.96 -1.54
CA GLN A 268 -4.77 10.59 -1.81
C GLN A 268 -5.94 9.64 -1.49
N ARG A 269 -5.87 8.43 -2.03
CA ARG A 269 -6.85 7.36 -1.84
C ARG A 269 -6.24 6.02 -2.24
N ALA A 270 -6.34 5.02 -1.37
CA ALA A 270 -5.90 3.66 -1.66
C ALA A 270 -6.69 3.08 -2.85
N ARG A 271 -5.98 2.71 -3.94
CA ARG A 271 -6.53 2.21 -5.21
C ARG A 271 -5.53 1.25 -5.88
N ARG A 272 -5.71 1.04 -7.19
CA ARG A 272 -4.82 0.18 -7.98
C ARG A 272 -3.52 0.92 -8.34
N ILE A 273 -2.46 0.17 -8.59
CA ILE A 273 -1.15 0.72 -9.03
C ILE A 273 -1.30 1.64 -10.24
N ILE A 274 -2.14 1.25 -11.22
CA ILE A 274 -2.35 2.04 -12.44
C ILE A 274 -2.92 3.44 -12.15
N ASP A 275 -3.79 3.56 -11.17
CA ASP A 275 -4.38 4.87 -10.81
C ASP A 275 -3.29 5.81 -10.30
N GLY A 276 -2.43 5.33 -9.39
CA GLY A 276 -1.31 6.12 -8.87
C GLY A 276 -0.25 6.46 -9.92
N THR A 277 0.04 5.56 -10.85
CA THR A 277 1.02 5.83 -11.92
C THR A 277 0.48 6.82 -12.95
N GLN A 278 -0.81 6.77 -13.26
CA GLN A 278 -1.45 7.80 -14.11
C GLN A 278 -1.38 9.17 -13.45
N GLU A 279 -1.63 9.26 -12.14
CA GLU A 279 -1.48 10.50 -11.38
C GLU A 279 -0.02 10.99 -11.35
N GLY A 280 0.95 10.08 -11.23
CA GLY A 280 2.38 10.41 -11.34
C GLY A 280 2.74 11.06 -12.68
N ARG A 281 2.18 10.54 -13.78
CA ARG A 281 2.36 11.14 -15.12
C ARG A 281 1.67 12.49 -15.30
N ASN A 282 0.65 12.80 -14.51
CA ASN A 282 -0.02 14.10 -14.57
C ASN A 282 0.88 15.28 -14.19
N ILE A 283 2.09 15.03 -13.69
CA ILE A 283 3.10 16.08 -13.50
C ILE A 283 3.38 16.83 -14.80
N LEU A 284 3.25 16.20 -15.97
CA LEU A 284 3.38 16.86 -17.28
C LEU A 284 2.35 17.96 -17.46
N THR A 285 1.10 17.71 -17.06
CA THR A 285 0.03 18.72 -17.11
C THR A 285 0.34 19.91 -16.22
N ILE A 286 0.87 19.65 -15.03
CA ILE A 286 1.30 20.72 -14.11
C ILE A 286 2.45 21.53 -14.70
N LEU A 287 3.45 20.87 -15.28
CA LEU A 287 4.57 21.53 -15.94
C LEU A 287 4.11 22.41 -17.13
N GLU A 288 3.13 21.96 -17.92
CA GLU A 288 2.52 22.75 -18.98
C GLU A 288 1.77 23.98 -18.41
N GLN A 289 0.92 23.77 -17.40
CA GLN A 289 0.14 24.85 -16.77
C GLN A 289 1.03 25.94 -16.14
N LYS A 290 2.18 25.55 -15.59
CA LYS A 290 3.16 26.46 -14.99
C LYS A 290 4.14 27.04 -16.02
N GLY A 291 3.99 26.70 -17.28
CA GLY A 291 4.82 27.23 -18.39
C GLY A 291 6.27 26.75 -18.37
N TYR A 292 6.50 25.51 -17.93
CA TYR A 292 7.81 24.84 -18.02
C TYR A 292 7.96 24.01 -19.29
N LEU A 293 6.85 23.51 -19.85
CA LEU A 293 6.80 22.77 -21.12
C LEU A 293 6.14 23.56 -22.23
#